data_40c8238e7b4860139477c2c7679e0064
#
_entry.id   40c8238e7b4860139477c2c7679e0064
#
_cell.length_a   1.000
_cell.length_b   1.000
_cell.length_c   1.000
_cell.angle_alpha   90.00
_cell.angle_beta   90.00
_cell.angle_gamma   90.00
#
_symmetry.space_group_name_H-M   'P 1'
#
loop_
_entity.id
_entity.type
_entity.pdbx_description
1 polymer ?
#
loop_
_entity_poly.entity_id
_entity_poly.type
_entity_poly.pdbx_seq_one_letter_code
_entity_poly.pdbx_strand_id
1 'polypeptide(L)' 'MDKNGIPVVIELKVSQGYEKVIGQALYYKGMIKQIFNQKNVRVIIIAKEITNRLKKATEDLPFVELYEYNLSVNVKKI' A
#
# COMPACT_ATOMS: atom_id res chain seq x y z
N MET A 1 9.51 8.56 -4.84
CA MET A 1 9.11 8.22 -6.23
C MET A 1 9.86 6.99 -6.68
N ASP A 2 9.27 6.23 -7.57
CA ASP A 2 9.97 5.10 -8.15
C ASP A 2 10.91 5.56 -9.27
N LYS A 3 11.61 4.61 -9.89
CA LYS A 3 12.59 4.93 -10.95
C LYS A 3 11.98 5.59 -12.18
N ASN A 4 10.65 5.50 -12.34
CA ASN A 4 9.94 6.12 -13.46
C ASN A 4 9.33 7.48 -13.07
N GLY A 5 9.65 7.99 -11.89
CA GLY A 5 9.12 9.24 -11.39
C GLY A 5 7.67 9.16 -10.91
N ILE A 6 7.13 7.95 -10.73
CA ILE A 6 5.77 7.75 -10.24
C ILE A 6 5.79 7.83 -8.72
N PRO A 7 4.96 8.70 -8.10
CA PRO A 7 4.87 8.79 -6.64
C PRO A 7 4.42 7.46 -6.04
N VAL A 8 4.98 7.11 -4.89
CA VAL A 8 4.67 5.87 -4.18
C VAL A 8 4.20 6.22 -2.78
N VAL A 9 3.00 5.77 -2.42
CA VAL A 9 2.49 5.87 -1.06
C VAL A 9 2.84 4.56 -0.35
N ILE A 10 3.53 4.67 0.78
CA ILE A 10 3.89 3.50 1.58
C ILE A 10 3.14 3.57 2.91
N GLU A 11 2.34 2.57 3.18
CA GLU A 11 1.61 2.46 4.44
C GLU A 11 2.13 1.25 5.21
N LEU A 12 2.65 1.51 6.41
CA LEU A 12 3.15 0.46 7.29
C LEU A 12 2.13 0.18 8.39
N LYS A 13 1.77 -1.08 8.55
CA LYS A 13 0.81 -1.49 9.58
C LYS A 13 1.43 -2.55 10.48
N VAL A 14 1.49 -2.25 11.77
CA VAL A 14 2.10 -3.14 12.77
C VAL A 14 1.08 -3.82 13.67
N SER A 15 -0.20 -3.48 13.54
CA SER A 15 -1.27 -4.04 14.35
C SER A 15 -2.49 -4.35 13.48
N GLN A 16 -3.54 -4.91 14.08
CA GLN A 16 -4.79 -5.22 13.38
C GLN A 16 -5.54 -3.94 13.01
N GLY A 17 -6.52 -4.07 12.11
CA GLY A 17 -7.31 -2.93 11.64
C GLY A 17 -7.04 -2.60 10.18
N TYR A 18 -6.95 -3.62 9.37
CA TYR A 18 -6.54 -3.50 7.96
C TYR A 18 -7.52 -2.69 7.10
N GLU A 19 -8.79 -2.63 7.49
CA GLU A 19 -9.77 -1.83 6.76
C GLU A 19 -9.39 -0.35 6.76
N LYS A 20 -8.88 0.15 7.88
CA LYS A 20 -8.44 1.54 7.98
C LYS A 20 -7.23 1.82 7.10
N VAL A 21 -6.34 0.82 6.96
CA VAL A 21 -5.15 0.95 6.14
C VAL A 21 -5.52 1.26 4.70
N ILE A 22 -6.49 0.54 4.15
CA ILE A 22 -6.92 0.75 2.76
C ILE A 22 -7.50 2.15 2.58
N GLY A 23 -8.37 2.58 3.50
CA GLY A 23 -8.94 3.91 3.44
C GLY A 23 -7.88 5.00 3.51
N GLN A 24 -6.91 4.87 4.41
CA GLN A 24 -5.81 5.81 4.53
C GLN A 24 -4.94 5.85 3.28
N ALA A 25 -4.61 4.67 2.74
CA ALA A 25 -3.80 4.58 1.54
C ALA A 25 -4.47 5.25 0.35
N LEU A 26 -5.77 5.03 0.17
CA LEU A 26 -6.53 5.65 -0.90
C LEU A 26 -6.64 7.17 -0.72
N TYR A 27 -6.80 7.62 0.51
CA TYR A 27 -6.82 9.04 0.82
C TYR A 27 -5.50 9.71 0.44
N TYR A 28 -4.38 9.14 0.88
CA TYR A 28 -3.06 9.68 0.55
C TYR A 28 -2.77 9.60 -0.94
N LYS A 29 -3.21 8.54 -1.61
CA LYS A 29 -3.08 8.43 -3.06
C LYS A 29 -3.75 9.62 -3.75
N GLY A 30 -4.97 9.97 -3.33
CA GLY A 30 -5.70 11.11 -3.89
C GLY A 30 -4.97 12.42 -3.65
N MET A 31 -4.46 12.62 -2.44
CA MET A 31 -3.68 13.82 -2.10
C MET A 31 -2.42 13.95 -2.96
N ILE A 32 -1.67 12.87 -3.09
CA ILE A 32 -0.41 12.87 -3.84
C ILE A 32 -0.66 13.11 -5.32
N LYS A 33 -1.71 12.53 -5.88
CA LYS A 33 -2.10 12.80 -7.28
C LYS A 33 -2.34 14.29 -7.50
N GLN A 34 -3.02 14.92 -6.56
CA GLN A 34 -3.37 16.33 -6.66
C GLN A 34 -2.13 17.22 -6.49
N ILE A 35 -1.31 16.95 -5.47
CA ILE A 35 -0.12 17.75 -5.16
C ILE A 35 0.90 17.71 -6.30
N PHE A 36 1.16 16.52 -6.83
CA PHE A 36 2.17 16.32 -7.89
C PHE A 36 1.60 16.39 -9.29
N ASN A 37 0.28 16.58 -9.43
CA ASN A 37 -0.40 16.59 -10.72
C ASN A 37 -0.07 15.35 -11.55
N GLN A 38 -0.08 14.17 -10.90
CA GLN A 38 0.24 12.91 -11.53
C GLN A 38 -1.00 12.04 -11.66
N LYS A 39 -1.17 11.39 -12.81
CA LYS A 39 -2.29 10.47 -13.04
C LYS A 39 -2.09 9.13 -12.33
N ASN A 40 -0.84 8.71 -12.22
CA ASN A 40 -0.49 7.41 -11.65
C ASN A 40 0.19 7.60 -10.30
N VAL A 41 -0.27 6.84 -9.31
CA VAL A 41 0.35 6.78 -7.99
C VAL A 41 0.32 5.30 -7.58
N ARG A 42 1.45 4.79 -7.13
CA ARG A 42 1.53 3.45 -6.58
C ARG A 42 1.28 3.46 -5.10
N VAL A 43 0.68 2.40 -4.59
CA VAL A 43 0.43 2.23 -3.16
C VAL A 43 1.08 0.92 -2.72
N ILE A 44 1.90 0.99 -1.69
CA ILE A 44 2.54 -0.18 -1.10
C ILE A 44 2.07 -0.30 0.34
N ILE A 45 1.45 -1.42 0.67
CA ILE A 45 1.03 -1.71 2.04
C ILE A 45 1.97 -2.78 2.59
N ILE A 46 2.61 -2.47 3.71
CA ILE A 46 3.52 -3.38 4.39
C ILE A 46 2.91 -3.71 5.74
N ALA A 47 2.65 -5.00 5.98
CA ALA A 47 2.01 -5.45 7.20
C ALA A 47 2.71 -6.69 7.73
N LYS A 48 2.57 -6.91 9.04
CA LYS A 48 3.12 -8.10 9.68
C LYS A 48 2.48 -9.37 9.13
N GLU A 49 1.19 -9.29 8.83
CA GLU A 49 0.44 -10.40 8.27
C GLU A 49 -0.51 -9.87 7.20
N ILE A 50 -0.47 -10.47 6.03
CA ILE A 50 -1.40 -10.15 4.96
C ILE A 50 -2.55 -11.15 5.03
N THR A 51 -3.69 -10.70 5.50
CA THR A 51 -4.88 -11.54 5.63
C THR A 51 -5.55 -11.74 4.29
N ASN A 52 -6.36 -12.81 4.19
CA ASN A 52 -7.18 -13.03 3.00
C ASN A 52 -8.16 -11.89 2.77
N ARG A 53 -8.66 -11.30 3.84
CA ARG A 53 -9.56 -10.15 3.75
C ARG A 53 -8.88 -8.97 3.07
N LEU A 54 -7.62 -8.68 3.43
CA LEU A 54 -6.87 -7.60 2.82
C LEU A 54 -6.56 -7.91 1.35
N LYS A 55 -6.18 -9.14 1.03
CA LYS A 55 -5.95 -9.55 -0.35
C LYS A 55 -7.20 -9.35 -1.20
N LYS A 56 -8.35 -9.77 -0.68
CA LYS A 56 -9.61 -9.66 -1.40
C LYS A 56 -10.03 -8.21 -1.58
N ALA A 57 -9.82 -7.38 -0.57
CA ALA A 57 -10.18 -5.97 -0.64
C ALA A 57 -9.34 -5.20 -1.66
N THR A 58 -8.13 -5.68 -1.97
CA THR A 58 -7.22 -5.01 -2.89
C THR A 58 -7.09 -5.68 -4.25
N GLU A 59 -7.76 -6.82 -4.48
CA GLU A 59 -7.60 -7.57 -5.73
C GLU A 59 -8.02 -6.80 -6.97
N ASP A 60 -8.97 -5.88 -6.84
CA ASP A 60 -9.42 -5.02 -7.93
C ASP A 60 -8.69 -3.69 -7.99
N LEU A 61 -7.63 -3.53 -7.20
CA LEU A 61 -6.84 -2.30 -7.14
C LEU A 61 -5.42 -2.60 -7.63
N PRO A 62 -5.20 -2.59 -8.96
CA PRO A 62 -3.90 -3.00 -9.51
C PRO A 62 -2.75 -2.10 -9.13
N PHE A 63 -3.02 -0.89 -8.67
CA PHE A 63 -1.99 0.04 -8.20
C PHE A 63 -1.53 -0.26 -6.77
N VAL A 64 -2.14 -1.24 -6.08
CA VAL A 64 -1.78 -1.60 -4.71
C VAL A 64 -0.92 -2.85 -4.73
N GLU A 65 0.23 -2.78 -4.05
CA GLU A 65 1.10 -3.93 -3.83
C GLU A 65 1.12 -4.25 -2.34
N LEU A 66 1.08 -5.54 -2.02
CA LEU A 66 1.08 -6.02 -0.65
C LEU A 66 2.40 -6.68 -0.32
N TYR A 67 2.99 -6.32 0.81
CA TYR A 67 4.22 -6.90 1.33
C TYR A 67 3.99 -7.36 2.75
N GLU A 68 4.56 -8.51 3.08
CA GLU A 68 4.49 -9.06 4.42
C GLU A 68 5.90 -9.07 5.01
N TYR A 69 6.04 -8.66 6.27
CA TYR A 69 7.32 -8.72 6.96
C TYR A 69 7.23 -9.65 8.18
N ASN A 70 8.37 -10.17 8.60
CA ASN A 70 8.45 -10.96 9.82
C ASN A 70 9.52 -10.39 10.75
N LEU A 71 9.63 -10.98 11.94
CA LEU A 71 10.57 -10.50 12.97
C LEU A 71 12.03 -10.69 12.61
N SER A 72 12.34 -11.46 11.57
CA SER A 72 13.72 -11.63 11.10
C SER A 72 14.10 -10.62 10.02
N VAL A 73 13.34 -9.56 9.89
CA VAL A 73 13.63 -8.42 8.99
C VAL A 73 13.55 -8.78 7.50
N ASN A 74 12.81 -9.80 7.15
CA ASN A 74 12.55 -10.15 5.77
C ASN A 74 11.23 -9.55 5.31
N VAL A 75 11.24 -8.92 4.14
CA VAL A 75 10.04 -8.39 3.51
C VAL A 75 9.73 -9.22 2.28
N LYS A 76 8.52 -9.76 2.23
CA LYS A 76 8.10 -10.63 1.15
C LYS A 76 6.92 -10.01 0.44
N LYS A 77 7.01 -9.92 -0.89
CA LYS A 77 5.89 -9.48 -1.72
C LYS A 77 4.86 -10.61 -1.83
N ILE A 78 3.62 -10.27 -1.64
CA ILE A 78 2.51 -11.20 -1.75
C ILE A 78 2.01 -11.25 -3.19
#